data_1579f2f4deeb5b7449f6e003f29a44a6
#
_entry.id   1579f2f4deeb5b7449f6e003f29a44a6
#
_cell.length_a   1.000
_cell.length_b   1.000
_cell.length_c   1.000
_cell.angle_alpha   90.00
_cell.angle_beta   90.00
_cell.angle_gamma   90.00
#
_symmetry.space_group_name_H-M   'P 1'
#
loop_
_entity.id
_entity.type
_entity.pdbx_description
1 polymer ?
#
loop_
_entity_poly.entity_id
_entity_poly.type
_entity_poly.pdbx_seq_one_letter_code
_entity_poly.pdbx_strand_id
1 'polypeptide(L)'
;TLNKNNCNIYLCGHSKGGNLALVSALRLLPSKKGKVKKIYSFDGPGIPDDIFKSMDYNMIKDRLINIIPNYSIVGVLLYQENLNVIKSDAIGIMQHEISSWKIEDDHLLRCEESSLSKELDVSIKVWLTKTTREERRQIIDEVFDIFVKSGIKTTDDIKENKIKTVNMLLKNLNGFSKE
;
A
#
# COMPACT_ATOMS: atom_id res chain seq x y z
N THR A 1 24.60 1.73 13.66
CA THR A 1 24.79 3.21 13.56
C THR A 1 23.81 4.01 14.38
N LEU A 2 22.53 3.57 14.52
CA LEU A 2 21.52 4.27 15.32
C LEU A 2 21.77 4.29 16.84
N ASN A 3 22.74 3.53 17.30
CA ASN A 3 23.06 3.38 18.73
C ASN A 3 23.90 4.52 19.32
N LYS A 4 24.62 5.28 18.51
CA LYS A 4 25.62 6.25 19.03
C LYS A 4 25.15 7.71 19.00
N ASN A 5 24.12 8.06 18.24
CA ASN A 5 23.70 9.45 18.09
C ASN A 5 22.30 9.70 18.66
N ASN A 6 22.16 10.77 19.41
CA ASN A 6 20.86 11.24 19.93
C ASN A 6 20.13 12.06 18.83
N CYS A 7 19.80 11.38 17.71
CA CYS A 7 19.16 12.04 16.58
C CYS A 7 17.67 11.68 16.48
N ASN A 8 16.87 12.61 15.96
CA ASN A 8 15.51 12.35 15.56
C ASN A 8 15.50 11.55 14.23
N ILE A 9 14.60 10.58 14.11
CA ILE A 9 14.46 9.72 12.96
C ILE A 9 13.13 10.03 12.27
N TYR A 10 13.19 10.27 10.97
CA TYR A 10 12.03 10.36 10.09
C TYR A 10 12.15 9.22 9.08
N LEU A 11 11.09 8.42 8.98
CA LEU A 11 11.02 7.31 8.03
C LEU A 11 10.01 7.69 6.95
N CYS A 12 10.34 7.40 5.70
CA CYS A 12 9.40 7.62 4.61
C CYS A 12 9.58 6.58 3.51
N GLY A 13 8.53 6.35 2.75
CA GLY A 13 8.59 5.49 1.58
C GLY A 13 7.29 5.48 0.79
N HIS A 14 7.42 5.17 -0.48
CA HIS A 14 6.32 5.01 -1.42
C HIS A 14 6.02 3.54 -1.65
N SER A 15 4.75 3.19 -1.81
CA SER A 15 4.33 1.83 -2.14
C SER A 15 4.87 0.83 -1.11
N LYS A 16 5.54 -0.24 -1.53
CA LYS A 16 6.23 -1.18 -0.64
C LYS A 16 7.20 -0.49 0.32
N GLY A 17 7.85 0.61 -0.09
CA GLY A 17 8.72 1.42 0.78
C GLY A 17 7.99 2.05 1.96
N GLY A 18 6.72 2.47 1.78
CA GLY A 18 5.85 2.97 2.87
C GLY A 18 5.58 1.89 3.92
N ASN A 19 5.23 0.69 3.48
CA ASN A 19 5.09 -0.47 4.36
C ASN A 19 6.40 -0.81 5.08
N LEU A 20 7.55 -0.79 4.37
CA LEU A 20 8.86 -1.04 4.97
C LEU A 20 9.22 0.01 6.03
N ALA A 21 8.90 1.29 5.80
CA ALA A 21 9.10 2.35 6.78
C ALA A 21 8.31 2.08 8.08
N LEU A 22 7.03 1.72 7.95
CA LEU A 22 6.18 1.34 9.07
C LEU A 22 6.70 0.10 9.81
N VAL A 23 6.99 -0.99 9.08
CA VAL A 23 7.49 -2.24 9.68
C VAL A 23 8.85 -2.04 10.34
N SER A 24 9.72 -1.18 9.79
CA SER A 24 10.99 -0.83 10.40
C SER A 24 10.80 -0.14 11.76
N ALA A 25 9.85 0.79 11.85
CA ALA A 25 9.52 1.45 13.13
C ALA A 25 8.97 0.46 14.15
N LEU A 26 8.09 -0.45 13.74
CA LEU A 26 7.51 -1.50 14.60
C LEU A 26 8.58 -2.42 15.20
N ARG A 27 9.60 -2.77 14.41
CA ARG A 27 10.68 -3.68 14.83
C ARG A 27 11.77 -3.03 15.67
N LEU A 28 11.73 -1.73 15.88
CA LEU A 28 12.66 -1.07 16.79
C LEU A 28 12.40 -1.51 18.24
N LEU A 29 13.48 -1.61 19.02
CA LEU A 29 13.38 -1.81 20.46
C LEU A 29 12.54 -0.70 21.08
N PRO A 30 11.69 -0.99 22.10
CA PRO A 30 10.83 0.01 22.74
C PRO A 30 11.57 1.28 23.17
N SER A 31 12.79 1.14 23.73
CA SER A 31 13.66 2.25 24.12
C SER A 31 14.12 3.15 22.96
N LYS A 32 14.01 2.68 21.71
CA LYS A 32 14.41 3.40 20.50
C LYS A 32 13.23 3.94 19.71
N LYS A 33 12.04 3.42 19.92
CA LYS A 33 10.81 3.90 19.24
C LYS A 33 10.58 5.39 19.51
N GLY A 34 10.95 5.90 20.66
CA GLY A 34 10.86 7.33 21.00
C GLY A 34 11.67 8.28 20.11
N LYS A 35 12.71 7.76 19.43
CA LYS A 35 13.53 8.52 18.48
C LYS A 35 12.83 8.73 17.13
N VAL A 36 11.91 7.85 16.73
CA VAL A 36 11.11 8.00 15.52
C VAL A 36 10.10 9.10 15.75
N LYS A 37 10.20 10.19 15.02
CA LYS A 37 9.31 11.36 15.15
C LYS A 37 8.11 11.27 14.23
N LYS A 38 8.32 10.90 12.97
CA LYS A 38 7.27 10.71 11.98
C LYS A 38 7.61 9.54 11.03
N ILE A 39 6.56 8.90 10.55
CA ILE A 39 6.60 7.84 9.56
C ILE A 39 5.65 8.26 8.44
N TYR A 40 6.16 8.50 7.25
CA TYR A 40 5.36 8.87 6.09
C TYR A 40 5.23 7.67 5.16
N SER A 41 4.00 7.21 4.96
CA SER A 41 3.66 6.17 4.01
C SER A 41 2.92 6.82 2.84
N PHE A 42 3.54 6.84 1.68
CA PHE A 42 2.95 7.36 0.44
C PHE A 42 2.38 6.19 -0.35
N ASP A 43 1.07 6.04 -0.32
CA ASP A 43 0.30 4.96 -0.95
C ASP A 43 0.92 3.57 -0.71
N GLY A 44 1.39 3.35 0.52
CA GLY A 44 1.92 2.07 0.95
C GLY A 44 0.83 1.18 1.54
N PRO A 45 0.92 -0.15 1.38
CA PRO A 45 0.00 -1.06 2.03
C PRO A 45 0.16 -1.01 3.56
N GLY A 46 -0.93 -1.24 4.27
CA GLY A 46 -0.95 -1.34 5.72
C GLY A 46 -0.25 -2.58 6.26
N ILE A 47 -0.71 -3.08 7.40
CA ILE A 47 -0.15 -4.23 8.12
C ILE A 47 -1.25 -5.27 8.42
N PRO A 48 -0.88 -6.54 8.69
CA PRO A 48 -1.83 -7.56 9.12
C PRO A 48 -2.57 -7.19 10.41
N ASP A 49 -3.77 -7.74 10.60
CA ASP A 49 -4.68 -7.45 11.71
C ASP A 49 -4.05 -7.67 13.10
N ASP A 50 -3.34 -8.76 13.26
CA ASP A 50 -2.63 -9.11 14.49
C ASP A 50 -1.57 -8.06 14.89
N ILE A 51 -0.85 -7.54 13.91
CA ILE A 51 0.12 -6.46 14.12
C ILE A 51 -0.59 -5.12 14.33
N PHE A 52 -1.65 -4.83 13.60
CA PHE A 52 -2.44 -3.60 13.73
C PHE A 52 -3.06 -3.44 15.13
N LYS A 53 -3.49 -4.56 15.75
CA LYS A 53 -4.02 -4.60 17.12
C LYS A 53 -2.94 -4.69 18.20
N SER A 54 -1.68 -4.79 17.83
CA SER A 54 -0.57 -4.98 18.78
C SER A 54 -0.24 -3.73 19.59
N MET A 55 0.37 -3.95 20.76
CA MET A 55 0.90 -2.86 21.58
C MET A 55 2.01 -2.08 20.84
N ASP A 56 2.81 -2.76 20.03
CA ASP A 56 3.87 -2.13 19.25
C ASP A 56 3.34 -1.10 18.26
N TYR A 57 2.23 -1.41 17.58
CA TYR A 57 1.55 -0.47 16.71
C TYR A 57 1.00 0.73 17.47
N ASN A 58 0.34 0.49 18.62
CA ASN A 58 -0.18 1.56 19.48
C ASN A 58 0.91 2.53 19.95
N MET A 59 2.15 2.07 20.10
CA MET A 59 3.28 2.94 20.49
C MET A 59 3.74 3.91 19.40
N ILE A 60 3.39 3.66 18.15
CA ILE A 60 3.90 4.44 17.00
C ILE A 60 2.81 5.06 16.11
N LYS A 61 1.56 4.62 16.23
CA LYS A 61 0.46 5.02 15.33
C LYS A 61 0.25 6.53 15.22
N ASP A 62 0.41 7.27 16.31
CA ASP A 62 0.24 8.74 16.31
C ASP A 62 1.36 9.48 15.57
N ARG A 63 2.40 8.77 15.16
CA ARG A 63 3.51 9.27 14.34
C ARG A 63 3.40 8.86 12.89
N LEU A 64 2.47 7.96 12.57
CA LEU A 64 2.21 7.49 11.23
C LEU A 64 1.34 8.50 10.48
N ILE A 65 1.78 8.85 9.29
CA ILE A 65 1.07 9.70 8.36
C ILE A 65 0.91 8.90 7.07
N ASN A 66 -0.28 8.36 6.87
CA ASN A 66 -0.66 7.65 5.66
C ASN A 66 -1.23 8.66 4.67
N ILE A 67 -0.64 8.73 3.49
CA ILE A 67 -1.08 9.60 2.40
C ILE A 67 -1.41 8.70 1.22
N ILE A 68 -2.65 8.80 0.73
CA ILE A 68 -3.13 8.02 -0.41
C ILE A 68 -3.81 8.93 -1.44
N PRO A 69 -3.78 8.60 -2.74
CA PRO A 69 -4.59 9.31 -3.73
C PRO A 69 -6.08 9.02 -3.55
N ASN A 70 -6.94 9.83 -4.15
CA ASN A 70 -8.39 9.66 -4.02
C ASN A 70 -8.92 8.34 -4.59
N TYR A 71 -8.20 7.70 -5.48
CA TYR A 71 -8.41 6.31 -5.88
C TYR A 71 -7.12 5.54 -5.62
N SER A 72 -7.11 4.76 -4.55
CA SER A 72 -5.97 3.92 -4.17
C SER A 72 -6.36 2.45 -4.21
N ILE A 73 -5.48 1.64 -4.80
CA ILE A 73 -5.54 0.17 -4.71
C ILE A 73 -4.53 -0.32 -3.68
N VAL A 74 -3.31 0.20 -3.73
CA VAL A 74 -2.22 -0.26 -2.88
C VAL A 74 -2.38 0.25 -1.45
N GLY A 75 -2.74 1.53 -1.30
CA GLY A 75 -2.88 2.16 0.00
C GLY A 75 -4.09 1.68 0.81
N VAL A 76 -5.03 0.92 0.22
CA VAL A 76 -6.14 0.30 0.96
C VAL A 76 -5.90 -1.19 1.24
N LEU A 77 -4.75 -1.73 0.85
CA LEU A 77 -4.39 -3.12 1.17
C LEU A 77 -4.06 -3.26 2.66
N LEU A 78 -4.57 -4.34 3.27
CA LEU A 78 -4.36 -4.66 4.70
C LEU A 78 -5.03 -3.64 5.63
N TYR A 79 -4.57 -3.56 6.89
CA TYR A 79 -5.16 -2.70 7.91
C TYR A 79 -4.33 -1.44 8.11
N GLN A 80 -4.99 -0.30 8.08
CA GLN A 80 -4.42 1.00 8.37
C GLN A 80 -5.51 1.99 8.78
N GLU A 81 -5.12 3.12 9.31
CA GLU A 81 -6.00 4.19 9.79
C GLU A 81 -5.45 5.58 9.45
N ASN A 82 -6.24 6.61 9.72
CA ASN A 82 -5.83 8.02 9.58
C ASN A 82 -5.31 8.35 8.16
N LEU A 83 -6.08 7.95 7.13
CA LEU A 83 -5.75 8.22 5.74
C LEU A 83 -5.88 9.70 5.41
N ASN A 84 -4.81 10.29 4.90
CA ASN A 84 -4.82 11.61 4.30
C ASN A 84 -4.99 11.46 2.79
N VAL A 85 -6.20 11.73 2.32
CA VAL A 85 -6.54 11.56 0.91
C VAL A 85 -6.18 12.81 0.12
N ILE A 86 -5.47 12.62 -0.99
CA ILE A 86 -4.99 13.71 -1.82
C ILE A 86 -5.43 13.55 -3.27
N LYS A 87 -5.48 14.67 -3.98
CA LYS A 87 -5.87 14.75 -5.39
C LYS A 87 -4.72 14.32 -6.30
N SER A 88 -5.06 13.56 -7.35
CA SER A 88 -4.15 13.20 -8.43
C SER A 88 -4.72 13.64 -9.78
N ASP A 89 -3.86 13.96 -10.74
CA ASP A 89 -4.22 14.23 -12.13
C ASP A 89 -4.35 12.95 -12.96
N ALA A 90 -3.82 11.84 -12.46
CA ALA A 90 -3.94 10.56 -13.12
C ALA A 90 -5.31 9.90 -12.87
N ILE A 91 -5.61 8.83 -13.62
CA ILE A 91 -6.86 8.08 -13.55
C ILE A 91 -6.58 6.64 -13.14
N GLY A 92 -7.44 6.09 -12.27
CA GLY A 92 -7.38 4.70 -11.83
C GLY A 92 -6.05 4.37 -11.16
N ILE A 93 -5.51 3.19 -11.44
CA ILE A 93 -4.25 2.69 -10.84
C ILE A 93 -3.05 3.60 -11.08
N MET A 94 -3.08 4.43 -12.12
CA MET A 94 -1.99 5.37 -12.39
C MET A 94 -1.87 6.48 -11.34
N GLN A 95 -2.87 6.66 -10.48
CA GLN A 95 -2.77 7.55 -9.32
C GLN A 95 -1.77 7.06 -8.27
N HIS A 96 -1.34 5.79 -8.33
CA HIS A 96 -0.26 5.27 -7.51
C HIS A 96 1.08 5.98 -7.76
N GLU A 97 1.25 6.60 -8.92
CA GLU A 97 2.46 7.35 -9.27
C GLU A 97 2.49 8.71 -8.56
N ILE A 98 3.47 8.92 -7.67
CA ILE A 98 3.58 10.15 -6.85
C ILE A 98 3.68 11.40 -7.71
N SER A 99 4.32 11.32 -8.88
CA SER A 99 4.48 12.45 -9.80
C SER A 99 3.15 12.99 -10.35
N SER A 100 2.06 12.23 -10.22
CA SER A 100 0.71 12.64 -10.61
C SER A 100 -0.06 13.39 -9.50
N TRP A 101 0.51 13.48 -8.30
CA TRP A 101 -0.17 14.07 -7.15
C TRP A 101 -0.15 15.58 -7.20
N LYS A 102 -1.28 16.20 -6.93
CA LYS A 102 -1.40 17.66 -6.97
C LYS A 102 -0.79 18.32 -5.76
N ILE A 103 0.04 19.30 -6.07
CA ILE A 103 0.61 20.22 -5.09
C ILE A 103 0.01 21.60 -5.34
N GLU A 104 -0.42 22.27 -4.30
CA GLU A 104 -0.85 23.65 -4.30
C GLU A 104 0.00 24.40 -3.28
N ASP A 105 0.68 25.44 -3.73
CA ASP A 105 1.72 26.15 -3.00
C ASP A 105 2.84 25.18 -2.52
N ASP A 106 2.86 24.83 -1.25
CA ASP A 106 3.86 23.97 -0.61
C ASP A 106 3.28 22.68 0.00
N HIS A 107 2.02 22.34 -0.30
CA HIS A 107 1.34 21.18 0.29
C HIS A 107 0.56 20.34 -0.74
N LEU A 108 0.36 19.08 -0.40
CA LEU A 108 -0.47 18.16 -1.19
C LEU A 108 -1.95 18.57 -1.08
N LEU A 109 -2.61 18.72 -2.24
CA LEU A 109 -4.01 19.12 -2.30
C LEU A 109 -4.91 18.00 -1.79
N ARG A 110 -5.62 18.24 -0.69
CA ARG A 110 -6.54 17.26 -0.08
C ARG A 110 -7.84 17.16 -0.86
N CYS A 111 -8.45 15.97 -0.82
CA CYS A 111 -9.78 15.75 -1.40
C CYS A 111 -10.47 14.58 -0.67
N GLU A 112 -11.70 14.29 -1.09
CA GLU A 112 -12.43 13.11 -0.63
C GLU A 112 -11.94 11.84 -1.34
N GLU A 113 -11.97 10.73 -0.61
CA GLU A 113 -11.72 9.41 -1.17
C GLU A 113 -12.87 9.01 -2.11
N SER A 114 -12.55 8.44 -3.26
CA SER A 114 -13.55 7.99 -4.23
C SER A 114 -14.40 6.84 -3.68
N SER A 115 -15.65 6.73 -4.14
CA SER A 115 -16.53 5.61 -3.77
C SER A 115 -15.93 4.25 -4.13
N LEU A 116 -15.30 4.16 -5.29
CA LEU A 116 -14.63 2.93 -5.74
C LEU A 116 -13.47 2.53 -4.83
N SER A 117 -12.68 3.48 -4.32
CA SER A 117 -11.60 3.19 -3.36
C SER A 117 -12.18 2.67 -2.04
N LYS A 118 -13.23 3.30 -1.53
CA LYS A 118 -13.95 2.86 -0.32
C LYS A 118 -14.55 1.46 -0.47
N GLU A 119 -15.19 1.17 -1.61
CA GLU A 119 -15.74 -0.16 -1.90
C GLU A 119 -14.65 -1.22 -1.99
N LEU A 120 -13.52 -0.88 -2.61
CA LEU A 120 -12.36 -1.76 -2.67
C LEU A 120 -11.78 -2.05 -1.28
N ASP A 121 -11.64 -1.03 -0.43
CA ASP A 121 -11.19 -1.20 0.96
C ASP A 121 -12.10 -2.17 1.74
N VAL A 122 -13.41 -1.99 1.65
CA VAL A 122 -14.38 -2.90 2.28
C VAL A 122 -14.25 -4.32 1.72
N SER A 123 -14.17 -4.47 0.40
CA SER A 123 -14.04 -5.78 -0.26
C SER A 123 -12.76 -6.50 0.15
N ILE A 124 -11.63 -5.79 0.22
CA ILE A 124 -10.36 -6.33 0.68
C ILE A 124 -10.46 -6.78 2.15
N LYS A 125 -11.05 -5.98 3.02
CA LYS A 125 -11.22 -6.33 4.43
C LYS A 125 -12.10 -7.58 4.60
N VAL A 126 -13.19 -7.69 3.85
CA VAL A 126 -14.04 -8.90 3.83
C VAL A 126 -13.23 -10.11 3.34
N TRP A 127 -12.45 -9.98 2.27
CA TRP A 127 -11.60 -11.05 1.76
C TRP A 127 -10.54 -11.48 2.79
N LEU A 128 -9.90 -10.54 3.46
CA LEU A 128 -8.92 -10.80 4.52
C LEU A 128 -9.51 -11.59 5.69
N THR A 129 -10.79 -11.38 6.02
CA THR A 129 -11.46 -12.13 7.10
C THR A 129 -11.87 -13.54 6.68
N LYS A 130 -12.09 -13.77 5.37
CA LYS A 130 -12.54 -15.05 4.84
C LYS A 130 -11.43 -15.97 4.37
N THR A 131 -10.19 -15.49 4.30
CA THR A 131 -9.04 -16.23 3.79
C THR A 131 -7.94 -16.36 4.82
N THR A 132 -7.25 -17.48 4.79
CA THR A 132 -6.05 -17.73 5.58
C THR A 132 -4.85 -17.02 4.97
N ARG A 133 -3.77 -16.91 5.74
CA ARG A 133 -2.52 -16.33 5.25
C ARG A 133 -1.92 -17.14 4.09
N GLU A 134 -2.08 -18.46 4.12
CA GLU A 134 -1.56 -19.36 3.09
C GLU A 134 -2.34 -19.20 1.78
N GLU A 135 -3.68 -19.19 1.83
CA GLU A 135 -4.51 -18.95 0.64
C GLU A 135 -4.18 -17.59 -0.01
N ARG A 136 -4.00 -16.54 0.81
CA ARG A 136 -3.60 -15.23 0.27
C ARG A 136 -2.24 -15.26 -0.41
N ARG A 137 -1.28 -16.00 0.16
CA ARG A 137 0.03 -16.19 -0.44
C ARG A 137 -0.06 -16.89 -1.78
N GLN A 138 -0.81 -17.98 -1.87
CA GLN A 138 -1.02 -18.73 -3.12
C GLN A 138 -1.60 -17.83 -4.21
N ILE A 139 -2.66 -17.06 -3.89
CA ILE A 139 -3.26 -16.13 -4.86
C ILE A 139 -2.26 -15.09 -5.35
N ILE A 140 -1.46 -14.52 -4.44
CA ILE A 140 -0.43 -13.53 -4.83
C ILE A 140 0.65 -14.17 -5.70
N ASP A 141 1.12 -15.37 -5.35
CA ASP A 141 2.13 -16.10 -6.13
C ASP A 141 1.60 -16.42 -7.54
N GLU A 142 0.34 -16.84 -7.66
CA GLU A 142 -0.33 -17.09 -8.94
C GLU A 142 -0.46 -15.82 -9.79
N VAL A 143 -0.85 -14.69 -9.18
CA VAL A 143 -0.92 -13.39 -9.87
C VAL A 143 0.47 -12.99 -10.39
N PHE A 144 1.50 -13.12 -9.58
CA PHE A 144 2.88 -12.84 -10.02
C PHE A 144 3.34 -13.79 -11.14
N ASP A 145 2.99 -15.07 -11.06
CA ASP A 145 3.28 -16.05 -12.11
C ASP A 145 2.65 -15.67 -13.46
N ILE A 146 1.43 -15.11 -13.43
CA ILE A 146 0.79 -14.60 -14.64
C ILE A 146 1.62 -13.46 -15.24
N PHE A 147 2.08 -12.51 -14.44
CA PHE A 147 2.93 -11.43 -14.93
C PHE A 147 4.26 -11.96 -15.50
N VAL A 148 4.93 -12.86 -14.81
CA VAL A 148 6.18 -13.47 -15.27
C VAL A 148 5.98 -14.22 -16.59
N LYS A 149 4.95 -15.06 -16.69
CA LYS A 149 4.63 -15.85 -17.89
C LYS A 149 4.21 -14.96 -19.07
N SER A 150 3.68 -13.76 -18.81
CA SER A 150 3.31 -12.79 -19.83
C SER A 150 4.48 -12.00 -20.40
N GLY A 151 5.67 -12.16 -19.84
CA GLY A 151 6.85 -11.40 -20.25
C GLY A 151 6.85 -9.94 -19.79
N ILE A 152 5.92 -9.56 -18.90
CA ILE A 152 5.88 -8.23 -18.30
C ILE A 152 6.99 -8.16 -17.24
N LYS A 153 7.94 -7.27 -17.46
CA LYS A 153 9.09 -7.07 -16.56
C LYS A 153 9.09 -5.71 -15.90
N THR A 154 8.41 -4.74 -16.49
CA THR A 154 8.40 -3.35 -16.04
C THR A 154 6.99 -2.77 -16.07
N THR A 155 6.80 -1.65 -15.36
CA THR A 155 5.55 -0.88 -15.42
C THR A 155 5.28 -0.30 -16.81
N ASP A 156 6.31 -0.06 -17.60
CA ASP A 156 6.17 0.45 -18.95
C ASP A 156 5.64 -0.64 -19.91
N ASP A 157 6.03 -1.90 -19.71
CA ASP A 157 5.43 -3.03 -20.43
C ASP A 157 3.91 -3.12 -20.22
N ILE A 158 3.44 -2.79 -19.00
CA ILE A 158 1.99 -2.73 -18.68
C ILE A 158 1.34 -1.56 -19.42
N LYS A 159 1.99 -0.41 -19.50
CA LYS A 159 1.46 0.78 -20.20
C LYS A 159 1.33 0.55 -21.70
N GLU A 160 2.34 -0.07 -22.31
CA GLU A 160 2.38 -0.34 -23.75
C GLU A 160 1.41 -1.46 -24.17
N ASN A 161 1.20 -2.45 -23.30
CA ASN A 161 0.41 -3.65 -23.60
C ASN A 161 -0.89 -3.77 -22.79
N LYS A 162 -1.52 -2.65 -22.39
CA LYS A 162 -2.71 -2.63 -21.53
C LYS A 162 -3.80 -3.64 -21.91
N ILE A 163 -4.20 -3.66 -23.20
CA ILE A 163 -5.27 -4.55 -23.68
C ILE A 163 -4.85 -6.02 -23.62
N LYS A 164 -3.60 -6.31 -23.96
CA LYS A 164 -3.07 -7.68 -23.92
C LYS A 164 -2.98 -8.19 -22.48
N THR A 165 -2.52 -7.34 -21.57
CA THR A 165 -2.42 -7.64 -20.12
C THR A 165 -3.80 -7.90 -19.51
N VAL A 166 -4.78 -7.03 -19.78
CA VAL A 166 -6.15 -7.19 -19.27
C VAL A 166 -6.79 -8.47 -19.83
N ASN A 167 -6.69 -8.71 -21.12
CA ASN A 167 -7.25 -9.92 -21.75
C ASN A 167 -6.62 -11.20 -21.21
N MET A 168 -5.34 -11.18 -20.85
CA MET A 168 -4.64 -12.32 -20.30
C MET A 168 -5.01 -12.56 -18.83
N LEU A 169 -5.14 -11.51 -18.04
CA LEU A 169 -5.67 -11.60 -16.67
C LEU A 169 -7.09 -12.17 -16.67
N LEU A 170 -7.97 -11.67 -17.54
CA LEU A 170 -9.34 -12.16 -17.68
C LEU A 170 -9.42 -13.63 -18.12
N LYS A 171 -8.57 -14.06 -19.07
CA LYS A 171 -8.52 -15.47 -19.50
C LYS A 171 -8.08 -16.41 -18.38
N ASN A 172 -7.12 -15.99 -17.57
CA ASN A 172 -6.63 -16.81 -16.44
C ASN A 172 -7.63 -16.81 -15.28
N LEU A 173 -8.30 -15.69 -14.97
CA LEU A 173 -9.37 -15.64 -13.97
C LEU A 173 -10.58 -16.52 -14.34
N ASN A 174 -10.93 -16.61 -15.61
CA ASN A 174 -11.99 -17.52 -16.08
C ASN A 174 -11.61 -19.01 -16.00
N GLY A 175 -10.34 -19.34 -15.83
CA GLY A 175 -9.86 -20.70 -15.52
C GLY A 175 -10.17 -21.13 -14.08
N PHE A 176 -10.28 -20.19 -13.13
CA PHE A 176 -10.56 -20.44 -11.72
C PHE A 176 -12.04 -20.69 -11.38
N SER A 177 -12.97 -20.39 -12.30
CA SER A 177 -14.41 -20.58 -12.06
C SER A 177 -14.93 -21.96 -12.43
N LYS A 178 -14.07 -22.96 -12.65
CA LYS A 178 -14.45 -24.31 -13.12
C LYS A 178 -13.99 -25.46 -12.23
N GLU A 179 -13.57 -25.20 -10.95
CA GLU A 179 -13.39 -26.26 -9.96
C GLU A 179 -14.31 -26.07 -8.76
#